data_d71f260bec5842b05aa8a4e46cfaa946
#
_entry.id   d71f260bec5842b05aa8a4e46cfaa946
#
_cell.length_a   1.000
_cell.length_b   1.000
_cell.length_c   1.000
_cell.angle_alpha   90.00
_cell.angle_beta   90.00
_cell.angle_gamma   90.00
#
_symmetry.space_group_name_H-M   'P 1'
#
loop_
_entity.id
_entity.type
_entity.pdbx_description
1 polymer ?
#
loop_
_entity_poly.entity_id
_entity_poly.type
_entity_poly.pdbx_seq_one_letter_code
_entity_poly.pdbx_strand_id
1 'polypeptide(L)'
;MLTRLLLSVSVLLGLAISPQAVAATPNSGYLFAYFTGEGTPDGEQIYFAASRGDNPLAWDELNGGKPVLASTLGDRGVRDPFLLRSPDGRRFYLLATDLKMHGNGNWDQVQRTGSRSIMVWESTDLVHWSAQRSALVSPPTAGNTWAPEAYWNAATGSYVVFWASKLYAENDPQHLGDSYNRMMYATTTDFVHFSEARVWNDPGYSVIDSTVIASDGVYHRFTKDERNPSSSTPCSKFVLQESSADLLAPSWDFTADCIGKGAISRGEGPTVFKANTGDKWYLFIDEFGGRGYVPFETTDLASGRWARSPEFDLPTSPRHGTVLPLNPAEHHRVLRTFR
;
A
#
# COMPACT_ATOMS: atom_id res chain seq x y z
N MET A 1 -29.07 -64.46 -49.81
CA MET A 1 -28.10 -63.40 -50.10
C MET A 1 -28.29 -62.32 -49.07
N LEU A 2 -27.45 -62.29 -48.02
CA LEU A 2 -27.47 -61.22 -46.96
C LEU A 2 -26.30 -60.25 -47.23
N THR A 3 -26.62 -59.06 -47.61
CA THR A 3 -25.65 -57.99 -47.82
C THR A 3 -25.34 -57.29 -46.45
N ARG A 4 -24.10 -57.43 -45.98
CA ARG A 4 -23.63 -56.74 -44.77
C ARG A 4 -23.19 -55.31 -45.14
N LEU A 5 -23.80 -54.32 -44.50
CA LEU A 5 -23.41 -52.87 -44.53
C LEU A 5 -22.32 -52.65 -43.49
N LEU A 6 -21.15 -52.23 -43.90
CA LEU A 6 -20.06 -51.82 -43.06
C LEU A 6 -20.19 -50.32 -42.82
N LEU A 7 -20.46 -49.90 -41.56
CA LEU A 7 -20.43 -48.51 -41.11
C LEU A 7 -18.99 -48.18 -40.69
N SER A 8 -18.36 -47.27 -41.40
CA SER A 8 -17.06 -46.69 -41.01
C SER A 8 -17.29 -45.50 -40.06
N VAL A 9 -16.83 -45.64 -38.83
CA VAL A 9 -16.81 -44.52 -37.82
C VAL A 9 -15.47 -43.81 -37.95
N SER A 10 -15.52 -42.58 -38.47
CA SER A 10 -14.34 -41.68 -38.48
C SER A 10 -14.26 -40.92 -37.14
N VAL A 11 -13.24 -41.27 -36.37
CA VAL A 11 -12.92 -40.52 -35.11
C VAL A 11 -12.08 -39.31 -35.49
N LEU A 12 -12.68 -38.12 -35.39
CA LEU A 12 -11.96 -36.83 -35.45
C LEU A 12 -11.26 -36.59 -34.09
N LEU A 13 -9.93 -36.78 -34.03
CA LEU A 13 -9.13 -36.30 -32.92
C LEU A 13 -9.02 -34.77 -33.01
N GLY A 14 -9.77 -34.06 -32.19
CA GLY A 14 -9.60 -32.64 -31.95
C GLY A 14 -8.32 -32.39 -31.14
N LEU A 15 -7.29 -31.82 -31.78
CA LEU A 15 -6.13 -31.27 -31.05
C LEU A 15 -6.59 -30.05 -30.20
N ALA A 16 -6.69 -30.23 -28.89
CA ALA A 16 -6.88 -29.14 -27.96
C ALA A 16 -5.55 -28.36 -27.88
N ILE A 17 -5.49 -27.21 -28.50
CA ILE A 17 -4.39 -26.24 -28.33
C ILE A 17 -4.59 -25.60 -26.96
N SER A 18 -3.83 -26.06 -25.96
CA SER A 18 -3.74 -25.37 -24.67
C SER A 18 -3.08 -24.00 -24.87
N PRO A 19 -3.67 -22.89 -24.41
CA PRO A 19 -3.00 -21.60 -24.47
C PRO A 19 -1.71 -21.68 -23.67
N GLN A 20 -0.56 -21.49 -24.32
CA GLN A 20 0.70 -21.34 -23.63
C GLN A 20 0.61 -20.08 -22.78
N ALA A 21 0.80 -20.21 -21.47
CA ALA A 21 0.98 -19.07 -20.59
C ALA A 21 2.21 -18.29 -21.05
N VAL A 22 1.99 -17.06 -21.53
CA VAL A 22 3.08 -16.14 -21.83
C VAL A 22 3.80 -15.88 -20.51
N ALA A 23 5.07 -16.25 -20.42
CA ALA A 23 5.88 -15.97 -19.24
C ALA A 23 5.87 -14.46 -18.98
N ALA A 24 5.58 -14.05 -17.74
CA ALA A 24 5.62 -12.64 -17.37
C ALA A 24 7.03 -12.09 -17.61
N THR A 25 7.12 -10.93 -18.24
CA THR A 25 8.41 -10.25 -18.44
C THR A 25 9.00 -9.91 -17.05
N PRO A 26 10.25 -10.33 -16.76
CA PRO A 26 10.87 -10.00 -15.47
C PRO A 26 10.90 -8.48 -15.22
N ASN A 27 10.73 -8.07 -13.97
CA ASN A 27 10.89 -6.68 -13.58
C ASN A 27 12.36 -6.25 -13.68
N SER A 28 12.60 -4.98 -13.92
CA SER A 28 13.96 -4.41 -14.10
C SER A 28 14.09 -2.99 -13.56
N GLY A 29 13.15 -2.55 -12.76
CA GLY A 29 13.14 -1.25 -12.11
C GLY A 29 11.95 -1.12 -11.19
N TYR A 30 11.79 0.07 -10.61
CA TYR A 30 10.74 0.37 -9.65
C TYR A 30 10.18 1.77 -9.87
N LEU A 31 8.91 1.95 -9.53
CA LEU A 31 8.26 3.25 -9.39
C LEU A 31 7.95 3.48 -7.91
N PHE A 32 8.33 4.62 -7.39
CA PHE A 32 8.00 5.07 -6.05
C PHE A 32 6.97 6.19 -6.12
N ALA A 33 5.79 5.96 -5.56
CA ALA A 33 4.76 6.97 -5.34
C ALA A 33 4.85 7.43 -3.89
N TYR A 34 4.94 8.74 -3.64
CA TYR A 34 5.13 9.32 -2.31
C TYR A 34 4.52 10.73 -2.24
N PHE A 35 4.44 11.28 -1.04
CA PHE A 35 4.19 12.71 -0.78
C PHE A 35 5.35 13.30 0.02
N THR A 36 5.40 14.61 0.20
CA THR A 36 6.56 15.27 0.84
C THR A 36 6.23 15.97 2.16
N GLY A 37 4.97 15.91 2.59
CA GLY A 37 4.52 16.46 3.87
C GLY A 37 3.88 17.83 3.78
N GLU A 38 3.43 18.32 4.92
CA GLU A 38 2.65 19.56 5.05
C GLU A 38 3.48 20.85 5.03
N GLY A 39 4.80 20.76 4.82
CA GLY A 39 5.72 21.92 4.86
C GLY A 39 5.53 22.92 3.72
N THR A 40 4.94 22.50 2.61
CA THR A 40 4.70 23.32 1.43
C THR A 40 3.27 23.16 0.91
N PRO A 41 2.72 24.13 0.13
CA PRO A 41 1.37 24.06 -0.41
C PRO A 41 1.09 22.79 -1.24
N ASP A 42 2.11 22.28 -1.94
CA ASP A 42 2.03 21.15 -2.86
C ASP A 42 2.58 19.84 -2.23
N GLY A 43 3.13 19.89 -1.03
CA GLY A 43 3.77 18.74 -0.40
C GLY A 43 2.81 17.58 -0.11
N GLU A 44 1.52 17.87 0.04
CA GLU A 44 0.44 16.89 0.20
C GLU A 44 -0.24 16.62 -1.15
N GLN A 45 0.57 16.23 -2.13
CA GLN A 45 0.18 15.76 -3.46
C GLN A 45 1.00 14.51 -3.80
N ILE A 46 0.73 13.88 -4.95
CA ILE A 46 1.42 12.65 -5.35
C ILE A 46 2.63 12.95 -6.20
N TYR A 47 3.79 12.55 -5.73
CA TYR A 47 5.07 12.60 -6.42
C TYR A 47 5.48 11.22 -6.89
N PHE A 48 6.26 11.16 -7.96
CA PHE A 48 6.86 9.93 -8.45
C PHE A 48 8.38 10.05 -8.51
N ALA A 49 9.05 8.92 -8.25
CA ALA A 49 10.45 8.70 -8.58
C ALA A 49 10.62 7.35 -9.24
N ALA A 50 11.60 7.22 -10.12
CA ALA A 50 11.97 5.95 -10.73
C ALA A 50 13.35 5.51 -10.24
N SER A 51 13.52 4.20 -10.01
CA SER A 51 14.82 3.66 -9.64
C SER A 51 15.84 3.81 -10.76
N ARG A 52 17.13 3.96 -10.42
CA ARG A 52 18.24 3.91 -11.39
C ARG A 52 18.50 2.43 -11.76
N GLY A 53 17.89 2.01 -12.88
CA GLY A 53 17.85 0.60 -13.26
C GLY A 53 17.12 -0.23 -12.21
N ASP A 54 17.67 -1.40 -11.88
CA ASP A 54 17.09 -2.33 -10.90
C ASP A 54 17.57 -2.10 -9.45
N ASN A 55 18.07 -0.88 -9.14
CA ASN A 55 18.53 -0.56 -7.80
C ASN A 55 17.43 0.10 -6.95
N PRO A 56 16.82 -0.60 -5.98
CA PRO A 56 15.74 -0.05 -5.16
C PRO A 56 16.21 0.97 -4.11
N LEU A 57 17.51 1.22 -4.01
CA LEU A 57 18.10 2.18 -3.07
C LEU A 57 18.60 3.47 -3.76
N ALA A 58 18.47 3.60 -5.10
CA ALA A 58 18.90 4.79 -5.84
C ALA A 58 17.81 5.26 -6.80
N TRP A 59 17.39 6.51 -6.66
CA TRP A 59 16.20 7.04 -7.29
C TRP A 59 16.46 8.38 -8.03
N ASP A 60 15.74 8.58 -9.12
CA ASP A 60 15.63 9.86 -9.81
C ASP A 60 14.21 10.40 -9.62
N GLU A 61 14.08 11.62 -9.12
CA GLU A 61 12.78 12.31 -9.05
C GLU A 61 12.22 12.55 -10.46
N LEU A 62 10.94 12.32 -10.60
CA LEU A 62 10.22 12.50 -11.87
C LEU A 62 9.49 13.85 -11.89
N ASN A 63 9.05 14.27 -13.09
CA ASN A 63 8.33 15.53 -13.32
C ASN A 63 9.07 16.77 -12.78
N GLY A 64 10.41 16.74 -12.76
CA GLY A 64 11.24 17.83 -12.22
C GLY A 64 11.02 18.10 -10.75
N GLY A 65 10.72 17.06 -9.94
CA GLY A 65 10.45 17.16 -8.51
C GLY A 65 9.11 17.84 -8.19
N LYS A 66 8.16 17.86 -9.12
CA LYS A 66 6.80 18.40 -8.94
C LYS A 66 5.78 17.26 -8.84
N PRO A 67 4.61 17.51 -8.23
CA PRO A 67 3.54 16.50 -8.20
C PRO A 67 3.16 16.02 -9.60
N VAL A 68 2.96 14.70 -9.72
CA VAL A 68 2.43 14.08 -10.95
C VAL A 68 0.89 14.08 -10.92
N LEU A 69 0.29 13.89 -9.73
CA LEU A 69 -1.15 13.98 -9.53
C LEU A 69 -1.45 14.96 -8.39
N ALA A 70 -2.38 15.86 -8.64
CA ALA A 70 -2.87 16.82 -7.65
C ALA A 70 -4.33 16.52 -7.30
N SER A 71 -4.66 16.55 -6.01
CA SER A 71 -6.04 16.36 -5.55
C SER A 71 -6.89 17.60 -5.83
N THR A 72 -8.07 17.36 -6.40
CA THR A 72 -9.09 18.38 -6.69
C THR A 72 -10.38 18.16 -5.91
N LEU A 73 -10.51 17.02 -5.21
CA LEU A 73 -11.67 16.63 -4.42
C LEU A 73 -11.34 16.63 -2.92
N GLY A 74 -12.36 16.58 -2.09
CA GLY A 74 -12.23 16.50 -0.64
C GLY A 74 -11.44 17.67 -0.06
N ASP A 75 -10.46 17.37 0.78
CA ASP A 75 -9.59 18.36 1.44
C ASP A 75 -8.58 19.02 0.47
N ARG A 76 -8.51 18.54 -0.79
CA ARG A 76 -7.56 18.99 -1.82
C ARG A 76 -6.10 18.82 -1.41
N GLY A 77 -5.84 17.88 -0.56
CA GLY A 77 -4.56 17.33 -0.18
C GLY A 77 -4.67 15.82 -0.16
N VAL A 78 -3.59 15.13 -0.51
CA VAL A 78 -3.53 13.68 -0.46
C VAL A 78 -2.20 13.23 0.11
N ARG A 79 -2.28 12.22 0.98
CA ARG A 79 -1.13 11.62 1.67
C ARG A 79 -1.13 10.11 1.46
N ASP A 80 -0.05 9.47 1.85
CA ASP A 80 0.08 8.02 1.96
C ASP A 80 -0.34 7.28 0.68
N PRO A 81 0.24 7.64 -0.52
CA PRO A 81 -0.18 7.02 -1.76
C PRO A 81 0.22 5.55 -1.81
N PHE A 82 -0.77 4.70 -2.07
CA PHE A 82 -0.58 3.28 -2.31
C PHE A 82 -0.84 2.94 -3.78
N LEU A 83 0.20 2.46 -4.46
CA LEU A 83 0.17 2.10 -5.87
C LEU A 83 0.20 0.58 -6.01
N LEU A 84 -0.78 0.01 -6.71
CA LEU A 84 -0.85 -1.43 -6.94
C LEU A 84 -1.18 -1.76 -8.40
N ARG A 85 -0.77 -2.96 -8.81
CA ARG A 85 -1.08 -3.56 -10.10
C ARG A 85 -2.24 -4.56 -9.95
N SER A 86 -3.18 -4.57 -10.91
CA SER A 86 -4.22 -5.60 -10.98
C SER A 86 -3.62 -7.00 -11.21
N PRO A 87 -4.29 -8.08 -10.77
CA PRO A 87 -3.79 -9.43 -10.91
C PRO A 87 -3.53 -9.87 -12.36
N ASP A 88 -4.28 -9.32 -13.31
CA ASP A 88 -4.11 -9.56 -14.74
C ASP A 88 -3.01 -8.68 -15.38
N GLY A 89 -2.37 -7.81 -14.58
CA GLY A 89 -1.29 -6.91 -15.02
C GLY A 89 -1.73 -5.74 -15.92
N ARG A 90 -3.03 -5.55 -16.16
CA ARG A 90 -3.53 -4.60 -17.16
C ARG A 90 -3.90 -3.23 -16.62
N ARG A 91 -4.09 -3.13 -15.31
CA ARG A 91 -4.50 -1.89 -14.64
C ARG A 91 -3.60 -1.60 -13.45
N PHE A 92 -3.52 -0.33 -13.14
CA PHE A 92 -2.89 0.20 -11.94
C PHE A 92 -3.92 1.04 -11.21
N TYR A 93 -3.92 0.92 -9.89
CA TYR A 93 -4.73 1.74 -9.02
C TYR A 93 -3.82 2.50 -8.08
N LEU A 94 -4.13 3.77 -7.85
CA LEU A 94 -3.49 4.58 -6.84
C LEU A 94 -4.55 5.00 -5.84
N LEU A 95 -4.34 4.62 -4.57
CA LEU A 95 -5.18 4.99 -3.44
C LEU A 95 -4.43 6.04 -2.62
N ALA A 96 -5.14 6.96 -1.97
CA ALA A 96 -4.52 7.93 -1.09
C ALA A 96 -5.48 8.40 0.00
N THR A 97 -4.91 8.84 1.12
CA THR A 97 -5.63 9.53 2.20
C THR A 97 -6.11 10.89 1.72
N ASP A 98 -7.39 11.20 1.96
CA ASP A 98 -7.95 12.52 1.76
C ASP A 98 -7.65 13.38 3.00
N LEU A 99 -6.57 14.14 2.96
CA LEU A 99 -6.13 14.96 4.08
C LEU A 99 -5.19 16.08 3.62
N LYS A 100 -5.45 17.31 4.07
CA LYS A 100 -4.56 18.46 3.92
C LYS A 100 -4.28 19.10 5.26
N MET A 101 -3.05 19.02 5.73
CA MET A 101 -2.57 19.63 6.96
C MET A 101 -1.83 20.94 6.74
N HIS A 102 -1.35 21.21 5.51
CA HIS A 102 -0.74 22.51 5.19
C HIS A 102 -1.71 23.66 5.47
N GLY A 103 -1.33 24.51 6.41
CA GLY A 103 -2.16 25.63 6.87
C GLY A 103 -3.26 25.27 7.88
N ASN A 104 -3.42 24.00 8.26
CA ASN A 104 -4.39 23.57 9.27
C ASN A 104 -3.75 23.34 10.65
N GLY A 105 -2.87 22.40 10.81
CA GLY A 105 -2.18 22.07 12.06
C GLY A 105 -3.03 21.41 13.17
N ASN A 106 -4.35 21.26 13.00
CA ASN A 106 -5.24 20.68 14.03
C ASN A 106 -5.42 19.15 13.84
N TRP A 107 -4.42 18.40 14.28
CA TRP A 107 -4.40 16.94 14.20
C TRP A 107 -5.54 16.26 15.00
N ASP A 108 -6.01 16.85 16.10
CA ASP A 108 -7.14 16.27 16.85
C ASP A 108 -8.44 16.35 16.03
N GLN A 109 -8.72 17.49 15.43
CA GLN A 109 -9.92 17.70 14.64
C GLN A 109 -9.97 16.73 13.44
N VAL A 110 -8.90 16.60 12.67
CA VAL A 110 -8.89 15.72 11.48
C VAL A 110 -8.93 14.24 11.83
N GLN A 111 -8.67 13.88 13.09
CA GLN A 111 -8.87 12.52 13.60
C GLN A 111 -10.28 12.29 14.16
N ARG A 112 -11.04 13.35 14.44
CA ARG A 112 -12.43 13.27 14.95
C ARG A 112 -13.47 13.43 13.85
N THR A 113 -13.24 14.38 12.97
CA THR A 113 -14.21 14.80 11.93
C THR A 113 -13.55 14.94 10.56
N GLY A 114 -12.51 14.17 10.29
CA GLY A 114 -11.83 14.11 9.00
C GLY A 114 -12.61 13.37 7.94
N SER A 115 -12.02 13.24 6.77
CA SER A 115 -12.60 12.52 5.65
C SER A 115 -12.84 11.05 5.98
N ARG A 116 -13.98 10.53 5.55
CA ARG A 116 -14.35 9.10 5.60
C ARG A 116 -14.17 8.40 4.26
N SER A 117 -13.55 9.09 3.30
CA SER A 117 -13.31 8.61 1.94
C SER A 117 -11.83 8.40 1.71
N ILE A 118 -11.53 7.54 0.75
CA ILE A 118 -10.21 7.43 0.12
C ILE A 118 -10.26 8.06 -1.27
N MET A 119 -9.13 8.57 -1.75
CA MET A 119 -8.99 9.05 -3.11
C MET A 119 -8.44 7.94 -4.01
N VAL A 120 -9.00 7.82 -5.22
CA VAL A 120 -8.69 6.73 -6.15
C VAL A 120 -8.43 7.28 -7.55
N TRP A 121 -7.35 6.81 -8.17
CA TRP A 121 -7.07 6.96 -9.60
C TRP A 121 -6.79 5.60 -10.24
N GLU A 122 -7.05 5.51 -11.53
CA GLU A 122 -6.75 4.32 -12.34
C GLU A 122 -5.87 4.69 -13.52
N SER A 123 -5.02 3.76 -13.93
CA SER A 123 -4.21 3.86 -15.14
C SER A 123 -4.05 2.49 -15.79
N THR A 124 -3.80 2.47 -17.08
CA THR A 124 -3.38 1.27 -17.82
C THR A 124 -1.91 1.30 -18.21
N ASP A 125 -1.20 2.38 -17.89
CA ASP A 125 0.17 2.58 -18.37
C ASP A 125 1.09 3.32 -17.39
N LEU A 126 0.61 3.69 -16.19
CA LEU A 126 1.32 4.47 -15.15
C LEU A 126 1.62 5.94 -15.51
N VAL A 127 1.15 6.39 -16.67
CA VAL A 127 1.41 7.74 -17.21
C VAL A 127 0.12 8.53 -17.36
N HIS A 128 -0.90 7.92 -17.94
CA HIS A 128 -2.22 8.53 -18.10
C HIS A 128 -3.13 8.01 -17.01
N TRP A 129 -3.60 8.91 -16.18
CA TRP A 129 -4.45 8.60 -15.03
C TRP A 129 -5.88 9.08 -15.27
N SER A 130 -6.86 8.33 -14.77
CA SER A 130 -8.27 8.72 -14.79
C SER A 130 -8.50 10.03 -14.04
N ALA A 131 -9.69 10.60 -14.18
CA ALA A 131 -10.17 11.60 -13.22
C ALA A 131 -10.14 11.00 -11.81
N GLN A 132 -9.82 11.84 -10.81
CA GLN A 132 -9.88 11.48 -9.41
C GLN A 132 -11.29 11.09 -8.99
N ARG A 133 -11.40 10.05 -8.18
CA ARG A 133 -12.64 9.64 -7.51
C ARG A 133 -12.45 9.72 -6.00
N SER A 134 -13.52 10.09 -5.30
CA SER A 134 -13.65 9.97 -3.85
C SER A 134 -14.56 8.78 -3.56
N ALA A 135 -14.06 7.79 -2.83
CA ALA A 135 -14.79 6.59 -2.45
C ALA A 135 -15.05 6.59 -0.94
N LEU A 136 -16.30 6.69 -0.54
CA LEU A 136 -16.72 6.60 0.85
C LEU A 136 -16.60 5.13 1.32
N VAL A 137 -15.66 4.86 2.23
CA VAL A 137 -15.39 3.50 2.71
C VAL A 137 -15.60 3.35 4.21
N SER A 138 -15.50 4.44 4.99
CA SER A 138 -15.61 4.38 6.44
C SER A 138 -17.04 4.66 6.93
N PRO A 139 -17.49 4.00 8.03
CA PRO A 139 -18.82 4.17 8.59
C PRO A 139 -19.01 5.58 9.19
N PRO A 140 -20.28 6.00 9.49
CA PRO A 140 -20.53 7.30 10.12
C PRO A 140 -19.84 7.51 11.47
N THR A 141 -19.52 6.43 12.17
CA THR A 141 -18.80 6.45 13.45
C THR A 141 -17.29 6.65 13.32
N ALA A 142 -16.76 6.65 12.08
CA ALA A 142 -15.33 6.86 11.87
C ALA A 142 -14.97 8.35 11.86
N GLY A 143 -13.93 8.71 12.59
CA GLY A 143 -13.42 10.07 12.67
C GLY A 143 -12.37 10.40 11.58
N ASN A 144 -11.77 9.39 10.96
CA ASN A 144 -10.76 9.53 9.92
C ASN A 144 -10.68 8.26 9.06
N THR A 145 -10.02 8.35 7.91
CA THR A 145 -9.74 7.24 6.99
C THR A 145 -8.33 7.45 6.44
N TRP A 146 -7.32 6.84 7.07
CA TRP A 146 -5.92 7.16 6.83
C TRP A 146 -5.12 5.99 6.30
N ALA A 147 -4.15 6.27 5.45
CA ALA A 147 -3.19 5.33 4.88
C ALA A 147 -3.87 4.10 4.27
N PRO A 148 -4.70 4.27 3.22
CA PRO A 148 -5.37 3.16 2.57
C PRO A 148 -4.37 2.36 1.75
N GLU A 149 -4.36 1.03 1.96
CA GLU A 149 -3.67 0.08 1.11
C GLU A 149 -4.63 -1.02 0.64
N ALA A 150 -4.21 -1.84 -0.30
CA ALA A 150 -5.01 -2.94 -0.80
C ALA A 150 -4.18 -4.17 -1.14
N TYR A 151 -4.73 -5.33 -0.87
CA TYR A 151 -4.14 -6.61 -1.23
C TYR A 151 -5.15 -7.46 -2.00
N TRP A 152 -4.70 -8.07 -3.12
CA TRP A 152 -5.55 -9.00 -3.87
C TRP A 152 -5.66 -10.34 -3.16
N ASN A 153 -6.86 -10.70 -2.76
CA ASN A 153 -7.16 -12.01 -2.19
C ASN A 153 -7.64 -12.94 -3.32
N ALA A 154 -6.75 -13.80 -3.80
CA ALA A 154 -7.07 -14.73 -4.89
C ALA A 154 -8.13 -15.77 -4.51
N ALA A 155 -8.28 -16.09 -3.21
CA ALA A 155 -9.28 -17.04 -2.74
C ALA A 155 -10.72 -16.51 -2.88
N THR A 156 -10.91 -15.19 -2.76
CA THR A 156 -12.21 -14.52 -2.88
C THR A 156 -12.41 -13.81 -4.21
N GLY A 157 -11.34 -13.66 -5.01
CA GLY A 157 -11.38 -12.91 -6.26
C GLY A 157 -11.67 -11.41 -6.05
N SER A 158 -11.22 -10.83 -4.94
CA SER A 158 -11.46 -9.44 -4.58
C SER A 158 -10.23 -8.81 -3.91
N TYR A 159 -10.14 -7.49 -3.94
CA TYR A 159 -9.20 -6.75 -3.13
C TYR A 159 -9.73 -6.64 -1.70
N VAL A 160 -8.86 -6.81 -0.73
CA VAL A 160 -9.05 -6.37 0.65
C VAL A 160 -8.38 -5.00 0.75
N VAL A 161 -9.17 -3.95 0.89
CA VAL A 161 -8.70 -2.59 1.10
C VAL A 161 -8.73 -2.32 2.59
N PHE A 162 -7.65 -1.85 3.16
CA PHE A 162 -7.53 -1.61 4.60
C PHE A 162 -6.95 -0.22 4.88
N TRP A 163 -7.33 0.35 6.04
CA TRP A 163 -6.96 1.72 6.44
C TRP A 163 -7.09 1.87 7.95
N ALA A 164 -6.55 2.96 8.50
CA ALA A 164 -6.70 3.30 9.91
C ALA A 164 -7.89 4.23 10.15
N SER A 165 -8.68 3.96 11.21
CA SER A 165 -9.77 4.83 11.69
C SER A 165 -9.90 4.83 13.20
N LYS A 166 -10.17 6.00 13.78
CA LYS A 166 -10.81 6.10 15.09
C LYS A 166 -12.29 5.78 14.93
N LEU A 167 -12.84 4.92 15.77
CA LEU A 167 -14.26 4.64 15.80
C LEU A 167 -14.88 5.18 17.09
N TYR A 168 -15.92 5.96 16.95
CA TYR A 168 -16.70 6.53 18.05
C TYR A 168 -17.97 5.73 18.29
N ALA A 169 -18.59 5.92 19.44
CA ALA A 169 -19.84 5.25 19.75
C ALA A 169 -20.98 5.80 18.86
N GLU A 170 -21.98 4.98 18.54
CA GLU A 170 -23.13 5.40 17.74
C GLU A 170 -23.94 6.56 18.38
N ASN A 171 -23.93 6.65 19.71
CA ASN A 171 -24.55 7.73 20.45
C ASN A 171 -23.65 8.96 20.62
N ASP A 172 -22.48 9.01 19.96
CA ASP A 172 -21.55 10.15 19.92
C ASP A 172 -21.37 10.67 18.48
N PRO A 173 -22.41 11.22 17.87
CA PRO A 173 -22.35 11.66 16.46
C PRO A 173 -21.45 12.88 16.23
N GLN A 174 -20.98 13.53 17.30
CA GLN A 174 -20.05 14.67 17.27
C GLN A 174 -18.59 14.24 17.51
N HIS A 175 -18.36 12.94 17.79
CA HIS A 175 -17.04 12.37 18.04
C HIS A 175 -16.26 13.09 19.16
N LEU A 176 -16.95 13.42 20.27
CA LEU A 176 -16.36 14.11 21.42
C LEU A 176 -15.72 13.17 22.43
N GLY A 177 -16.13 11.91 22.44
CA GLY A 177 -15.62 10.89 23.35
C GLY A 177 -14.18 10.49 23.05
N ASP A 178 -13.65 9.62 23.90
CA ASP A 178 -12.34 9.02 23.71
C ASP A 178 -12.41 7.92 22.65
N SER A 179 -11.39 7.88 21.79
CA SER A 179 -11.23 6.84 20.78
C SER A 179 -9.76 6.69 20.40
N TYR A 180 -9.43 5.58 19.76
CA TYR A 180 -8.11 5.28 19.21
C TYR A 180 -8.21 4.69 17.81
N ASN A 181 -7.15 4.81 17.02
CA ASN A 181 -7.10 4.24 15.69
C ASN A 181 -6.97 2.72 15.76
N ARG A 182 -7.72 2.04 14.91
CA ARG A 182 -7.61 0.62 14.60
C ARG A 182 -7.63 0.42 13.10
N MET A 183 -7.14 -0.71 12.64
CA MET A 183 -7.19 -0.99 11.21
C MET A 183 -8.58 -1.53 10.85
N MET A 184 -9.17 -0.91 9.84
CA MET A 184 -10.42 -1.31 9.21
C MET A 184 -10.13 -1.98 7.87
N TYR A 185 -11.11 -2.72 7.33
CA TYR A 185 -11.08 -3.20 5.94
C TYR A 185 -12.46 -3.22 5.32
N ALA A 186 -12.48 -3.16 3.99
CA ALA A 186 -13.61 -3.50 3.13
C ALA A 186 -13.11 -4.28 1.92
N THR A 187 -14.00 -4.97 1.22
CA THR A 187 -13.66 -5.69 0.00
C THR A 187 -14.24 -4.98 -1.23
N THR A 188 -13.54 -5.07 -2.36
CA THR A 188 -13.97 -4.53 -3.64
C THR A 188 -13.38 -5.34 -4.80
N THR A 189 -14.01 -5.28 -5.97
CA THR A 189 -13.46 -5.81 -7.22
C THR A 189 -13.06 -4.72 -8.21
N ASP A 190 -13.45 -3.46 -7.95
CA ASP A 190 -13.38 -2.38 -8.93
C ASP A 190 -12.99 -1.01 -8.34
N PHE A 191 -12.77 -0.90 -7.04
CA PHE A 191 -12.52 0.35 -6.31
C PHE A 191 -13.62 1.41 -6.53
N VAL A 192 -14.85 0.96 -6.85
CA VAL A 192 -16.07 1.78 -6.97
C VAL A 192 -17.09 1.31 -5.95
N HIS A 193 -17.33 0.00 -5.89
CA HIS A 193 -18.27 -0.63 -5.00
C HIS A 193 -17.53 -1.36 -3.89
N PHE A 194 -17.81 -0.99 -2.65
CA PHE A 194 -17.17 -1.55 -1.47
C PHE A 194 -18.18 -2.29 -0.60
N SER A 195 -17.75 -3.35 0.05
CA SER A 195 -18.52 -3.96 1.13
C SER A 195 -18.61 -3.00 2.32
N GLU A 196 -19.47 -3.32 3.29
CA GLU A 196 -19.41 -2.66 4.59
C GLU A 196 -18.02 -2.81 5.23
N ALA A 197 -17.57 -1.73 5.88
CA ALA A 197 -16.32 -1.72 6.61
C ALA A 197 -16.39 -2.60 7.88
N ARG A 198 -15.31 -3.31 8.14
CA ARG A 198 -15.14 -4.14 9.34
C ARG A 198 -13.81 -3.85 10.00
N VAL A 199 -13.71 -4.14 11.28
CA VAL A 199 -12.44 -4.10 12.00
C VAL A 199 -11.56 -5.25 11.51
N TRP A 200 -10.32 -4.93 11.13
CA TRP A 200 -9.32 -5.90 10.70
C TRP A 200 -8.27 -6.18 11.79
N ASN A 201 -7.79 -5.12 12.46
CA ASN A 201 -6.84 -5.24 13.57
C ASN A 201 -7.18 -4.24 14.66
N ASP A 202 -7.51 -4.77 15.83
CA ASP A 202 -7.76 -3.99 17.04
C ASP A 202 -7.03 -4.63 18.24
N PRO A 203 -5.79 -4.24 18.50
CA PRO A 203 -5.02 -4.78 19.62
C PRO A 203 -5.41 -4.17 20.98
N GLY A 204 -6.46 -3.33 21.03
CA GLY A 204 -6.88 -2.60 22.23
C GLY A 204 -6.10 -1.30 22.46
N TYR A 205 -5.33 -0.87 21.49
CA TYR A 205 -4.58 0.40 21.50
C TYR A 205 -4.41 0.94 20.07
N SER A 206 -3.99 2.20 19.97
CA SER A 206 -3.87 2.90 18.68
C SER A 206 -2.80 2.29 17.79
N VAL A 207 -3.21 1.88 16.58
CA VAL A 207 -2.35 1.42 15.48
C VAL A 207 -2.76 2.10 14.19
N ILE A 208 -1.80 2.39 13.32
CA ILE A 208 -2.01 2.97 11.99
C ILE A 208 -1.02 2.38 10.98
N ASP A 209 -1.17 2.72 9.70
CA ASP A 209 -0.18 2.49 8.65
C ASP A 209 0.22 1.02 8.54
N SER A 210 -0.70 0.17 8.11
CA SER A 210 -0.38 -1.23 7.85
C SER A 210 -0.05 -1.45 6.39
N THR A 211 1.04 -2.20 6.12
CA THR A 211 1.36 -2.75 4.80
C THR A 211 1.49 -4.26 4.86
N VAL A 212 1.27 -4.96 3.74
CA VAL A 212 1.28 -6.42 3.67
C VAL A 212 2.09 -6.92 2.48
N ILE A 213 2.87 -7.95 2.72
CA ILE A 213 3.49 -8.77 1.68
C ILE A 213 3.25 -10.25 1.96
N ALA A 214 3.12 -11.07 0.91
CA ALA A 214 3.07 -12.53 1.05
C ALA A 214 4.35 -13.16 0.53
N SER A 215 4.84 -14.18 1.23
CA SER A 215 5.92 -15.07 0.80
C SER A 215 5.63 -16.48 1.29
N ASP A 216 5.83 -17.47 0.41
CA ASP A 216 5.71 -18.90 0.72
C ASP A 216 4.37 -19.28 1.40
N GLY A 217 3.28 -18.61 0.98
CA GLY A 217 1.93 -18.87 1.50
C GLY A 217 1.64 -18.23 2.86
N VAL A 218 2.55 -17.40 3.37
CA VAL A 218 2.39 -16.65 4.62
C VAL A 218 2.30 -15.16 4.30
N TYR A 219 1.31 -14.48 4.89
CA TYR A 219 1.20 -13.02 4.89
C TYR A 219 2.01 -12.45 6.03
N HIS A 220 2.76 -11.40 5.76
CA HIS A 220 3.48 -10.60 6.74
C HIS A 220 2.90 -9.19 6.74
N ARG A 221 2.41 -8.75 7.90
CA ARG A 221 1.85 -7.41 8.11
C ARG A 221 2.82 -6.58 8.93
N PHE A 222 3.05 -5.36 8.49
CA PHE A 222 3.83 -4.36 9.20
C PHE A 222 2.90 -3.24 9.59
N THR A 223 2.86 -2.87 10.87
CA THR A 223 1.91 -1.88 11.40
C THR A 223 2.65 -0.95 12.35
N LYS A 224 2.34 0.34 12.33
CA LYS A 224 2.86 1.29 13.32
C LYS A 224 2.11 1.17 14.63
N ASP A 225 2.84 1.00 15.72
CA ASP A 225 2.34 1.22 17.08
C ASP A 225 2.24 2.72 17.33
N GLU A 226 1.02 3.26 17.39
CA GLU A 226 0.77 4.70 17.51
C GLU A 226 0.69 5.17 18.98
N ARG A 227 0.89 4.29 19.97
CA ARG A 227 0.92 4.69 21.37
C ARG A 227 1.99 5.75 21.65
N ASN A 228 1.82 6.51 22.72
CA ASN A 228 2.87 7.39 23.19
C ASN A 228 3.97 6.58 23.92
N PRO A 229 5.25 6.92 23.75
CA PRO A 229 6.36 6.24 24.41
C PRO A 229 6.25 6.34 25.94
N SER A 230 6.46 5.19 26.59
CA SER A 230 6.56 5.09 28.05
C SER A 230 7.48 3.92 28.44
N SER A 231 7.76 3.76 29.72
CA SER A 231 8.53 2.62 30.21
C SER A 231 7.86 1.27 29.95
N SER A 232 6.52 1.25 29.89
CA SER A 232 5.71 0.06 29.56
C SER A 232 5.46 -0.16 28.08
N THR A 233 5.79 0.82 27.21
CA THR A 233 5.60 0.78 25.77
C THR A 233 6.87 1.22 25.03
N PRO A 234 8.00 0.52 25.23
CA PRO A 234 9.29 0.96 24.70
C PRO A 234 9.45 0.89 23.19
N CYS A 235 8.52 0.17 22.51
CA CYS A 235 8.48 0.03 21.04
C CYS A 235 7.38 0.90 20.39
N SER A 236 6.66 1.72 21.18
CA SER A 236 5.70 2.65 20.59
C SER A 236 6.37 3.69 19.68
N LYS A 237 5.62 4.16 18.68
CA LYS A 237 6.12 4.98 17.55
C LYS A 237 7.16 4.27 16.68
N PHE A 238 7.16 2.93 16.66
CA PHE A 238 7.91 2.09 15.74
C PHE A 238 6.99 1.08 15.06
N VAL A 239 7.53 0.42 14.04
CA VAL A 239 6.83 -0.60 13.28
C VAL A 239 6.98 -1.96 13.97
N LEU A 240 5.88 -2.71 14.03
CA LEU A 240 5.83 -4.12 14.42
C LEU A 240 5.56 -5.00 13.19
N GLN A 241 5.95 -6.26 13.26
CA GLN A 241 5.70 -7.30 12.25
C GLN A 241 4.92 -8.45 12.86
N GLU A 242 3.93 -8.90 12.11
CA GLU A 242 3.09 -10.05 12.43
C GLU A 242 2.95 -10.94 11.20
N SER A 243 2.58 -12.20 11.39
CA SER A 243 2.38 -13.15 10.28
C SER A 243 1.10 -13.96 10.42
N SER A 244 0.52 -14.40 9.30
CA SER A 244 -0.64 -15.26 9.25
C SER A 244 -0.71 -16.03 7.93
N ALA A 245 -1.32 -17.22 7.94
CA ALA A 245 -1.66 -17.95 6.73
C ALA A 245 -2.94 -17.42 6.03
N ASP A 246 -3.72 -16.59 6.72
CA ASP A 246 -4.96 -15.97 6.19
C ASP A 246 -4.90 -14.45 6.37
N LEU A 247 -5.09 -13.73 5.28
CA LEU A 247 -5.10 -12.26 5.25
C LEU A 247 -6.17 -11.66 6.18
N LEU A 248 -7.30 -12.32 6.34
CA LEU A 248 -8.42 -11.88 7.16
C LEU A 248 -8.55 -12.66 8.48
N ALA A 249 -7.48 -13.33 8.92
CA ALA A 249 -7.46 -14.00 10.21
C ALA A 249 -7.83 -13.03 11.35
N PRO A 250 -8.60 -13.47 12.35
CA PRO A 250 -8.99 -12.63 13.48
C PRO A 250 -7.81 -12.33 14.43
N SER A 251 -6.74 -13.11 14.33
CA SER A 251 -5.48 -12.90 15.06
C SER A 251 -4.31 -13.25 14.17
N TRP A 252 -3.19 -12.57 14.38
CA TRP A 252 -1.93 -12.75 13.68
C TRP A 252 -0.84 -13.13 14.70
N ASP A 253 0.10 -13.96 14.28
CA ASP A 253 1.23 -14.35 15.13
C ASP A 253 2.24 -13.21 15.16
N PHE A 254 2.61 -12.78 16.37
CA PHE A 254 3.63 -11.76 16.57
C PHE A 254 4.99 -12.26 16.10
N THR A 255 5.70 -11.45 15.31
CA THR A 255 7.03 -11.77 14.80
C THR A 255 8.10 -10.88 15.43
N ALA A 256 7.92 -9.56 15.38
CA ALA A 256 8.88 -8.60 15.90
C ALA A 256 8.23 -7.24 16.19
N ASP A 257 8.85 -6.46 17.06
CA ASP A 257 8.53 -5.04 17.28
C ASP A 257 9.79 -4.17 17.26
N CYS A 258 9.63 -2.89 17.56
CA CYS A 258 10.74 -1.93 17.58
C CYS A 258 11.56 -1.90 16.26
N ILE A 259 10.98 -2.28 15.12
CA ILE A 259 11.73 -2.30 13.86
C ILE A 259 12.23 -0.88 13.55
N GLY A 260 13.53 -0.76 13.32
CA GLY A 260 14.22 0.50 13.08
C GLY A 260 14.75 1.21 14.32
N LYS A 261 14.36 0.83 15.54
CA LYS A 261 14.84 1.45 16.77
C LYS A 261 16.36 1.39 16.89
N GLY A 262 16.98 2.54 17.19
CA GLY A 262 18.44 2.70 17.22
C GLY A 262 19.03 3.19 15.89
N ALA A 263 18.34 2.98 14.76
CA ALA A 263 18.72 3.55 13.45
C ALA A 263 17.89 4.78 13.09
N ILE A 264 16.64 4.82 13.54
CA ILE A 264 15.72 5.95 13.46
C ILE A 264 15.19 6.30 14.85
N SER A 265 14.72 7.52 15.03
CA SER A 265 14.20 8.01 16.33
C SER A 265 12.74 7.57 16.57
N ARG A 266 11.99 7.37 15.50
CA ARG A 266 10.59 6.94 15.43
C ARG A 266 10.25 6.58 13.99
N GLY A 267 9.24 5.76 13.76
CA GLY A 267 8.91 5.29 12.41
C GLY A 267 7.42 5.13 12.20
N GLU A 268 6.96 5.46 10.99
CA GLU A 268 5.60 5.27 10.51
C GLU A 268 5.63 4.89 9.02
N GLY A 269 4.46 4.74 8.41
CA GLY A 269 4.30 4.58 6.98
C GLY A 269 5.17 3.48 6.37
N PRO A 270 5.19 2.25 6.91
CA PRO A 270 6.02 1.20 6.35
C PRO A 270 5.57 0.86 4.93
N THR A 271 6.51 0.69 4.00
CA THR A 271 6.25 0.04 2.71
C THR A 271 7.22 -1.11 2.51
N VAL A 272 6.70 -2.30 2.24
CA VAL A 272 7.48 -3.52 2.08
C VAL A 272 7.39 -4.04 0.67
N PHE A 273 8.54 -4.43 0.09
CA PHE A 273 8.58 -5.03 -1.25
C PHE A 273 9.76 -5.99 -1.39
N LYS A 274 9.63 -6.95 -2.30
CA LYS A 274 10.71 -7.89 -2.65
C LYS A 274 11.59 -7.27 -3.74
N ALA A 275 12.89 -7.53 -3.67
CA ALA A 275 13.81 -7.24 -4.76
C ALA A 275 13.38 -7.98 -6.05
N ASN A 276 13.54 -7.35 -7.20
CA ASN A 276 13.26 -7.97 -8.49
C ASN A 276 14.14 -9.21 -8.75
N THR A 277 15.32 -9.22 -8.13
CA THR A 277 16.30 -10.32 -8.26
C THR A 277 16.79 -10.75 -6.88
N GLY A 278 16.96 -12.07 -6.72
CA GLY A 278 17.43 -12.69 -5.47
C GLY A 278 16.34 -12.75 -4.37
N ASP A 279 16.77 -13.24 -3.21
CA ASP A 279 15.93 -13.39 -2.03
C ASP A 279 16.27 -12.29 -1.01
N LYS A 280 15.81 -11.09 -1.33
CA LYS A 280 15.95 -9.92 -0.46
C LYS A 280 14.64 -9.16 -0.43
N TRP A 281 14.28 -8.65 0.73
CA TRP A 281 13.15 -7.75 0.95
C TRP A 281 13.65 -6.42 1.50
N TYR A 282 12.96 -5.36 1.09
CA TYR A 282 13.15 -4.01 1.58
C TYR A 282 11.93 -3.56 2.36
N LEU A 283 12.17 -2.84 3.45
CA LEU A 283 11.16 -2.18 4.27
C LEU A 283 11.59 -0.72 4.44
N PHE A 284 10.89 0.19 3.77
CA PHE A 284 11.12 1.61 3.98
C PHE A 284 10.22 2.08 5.11
N ILE A 285 10.78 2.79 6.08
CA ILE A 285 10.08 3.33 7.23
C ILE A 285 10.26 4.84 7.25
N ASP A 286 9.18 5.62 7.33
CA ASP A 286 9.22 7.07 7.42
C ASP A 286 9.62 7.49 8.83
N GLU A 287 10.83 8.04 8.98
CA GLU A 287 11.25 8.72 10.20
C GLU A 287 10.55 10.08 10.29
N PHE A 288 9.27 10.07 10.66
CA PHE A 288 8.43 11.27 10.68
C PHE A 288 8.97 12.36 11.61
N GLY A 289 8.93 13.61 11.12
CA GLY A 289 9.58 14.73 11.79
C GLY A 289 11.12 14.64 11.83
N GLY A 290 11.70 13.78 11.00
CA GLY A 290 13.13 13.56 10.82
C GLY A 290 13.53 13.59 9.36
N ARG A 291 14.14 12.49 8.86
CA ARG A 291 14.73 12.39 7.51
C ARG A 291 13.73 11.99 6.41
N GLY A 292 12.48 11.62 6.76
CA GLY A 292 11.59 10.92 5.87
C GLY A 292 11.96 9.43 5.78
N TYR A 293 11.77 8.80 4.64
CA TYR A 293 12.02 7.37 4.51
C TYR A 293 13.48 6.96 4.75
N VAL A 294 13.63 5.89 5.54
CA VAL A 294 14.89 5.19 5.78
C VAL A 294 14.70 3.73 5.38
N PRO A 295 15.49 3.22 4.42
CA PRO A 295 15.44 1.82 3.99
C PRO A 295 16.03 0.86 5.02
N PHE A 296 15.33 -0.27 5.20
CA PHE A 296 15.82 -1.46 5.88
C PHE A 296 15.74 -2.64 4.93
N GLU A 297 16.54 -3.68 5.17
CA GLU A 297 16.61 -4.86 4.34
C GLU A 297 16.74 -6.14 5.14
N THR A 298 16.26 -7.25 4.59
CA THR A 298 16.44 -8.61 5.11
C THR A 298 16.50 -9.62 3.98
N THR A 299 17.17 -10.75 4.23
CA THR A 299 17.13 -11.95 3.38
C THR A 299 16.27 -13.06 3.98
N ASP A 300 15.66 -12.81 5.14
CA ASP A 300 14.79 -13.74 5.85
C ASP A 300 13.58 -12.96 6.42
N LEU A 301 12.53 -12.86 5.60
CA LEU A 301 11.32 -12.11 5.93
C LEU A 301 10.63 -12.64 7.20
N ALA A 302 10.68 -13.96 7.43
CA ALA A 302 10.03 -14.60 8.57
C ALA A 302 10.75 -14.35 9.90
N SER A 303 12.04 -13.97 9.87
CA SER A 303 12.84 -13.75 11.09
C SER A 303 12.47 -12.49 11.87
N GLY A 304 11.77 -11.53 11.24
CA GLY A 304 11.52 -10.21 11.85
C GLY A 304 12.78 -9.35 12.05
N ARG A 305 13.92 -9.78 11.54
CA ARG A 305 15.21 -9.06 11.67
C ARG A 305 15.48 -8.20 10.46
N TRP A 306 15.55 -6.90 10.67
CA TRP A 306 15.77 -5.89 9.66
C TRP A 306 17.03 -5.09 9.96
N ALA A 307 17.92 -4.98 8.98
CA ALA A 307 19.11 -4.14 9.06
C ALA A 307 18.90 -2.87 8.23
N ARG A 308 19.32 -1.70 8.73
CA ARG A 308 19.32 -0.49 7.93
C ARG A 308 20.21 -0.68 6.70
N SER A 309 19.72 -0.35 5.51
CA SER A 309 20.52 -0.37 4.30
C SER A 309 21.71 0.60 4.43
N PRO A 310 22.94 0.17 4.06
CA PRO A 310 24.14 0.95 4.35
C PRO A 310 24.20 2.27 3.59
N GLU A 311 23.82 2.24 2.31
CA GLU A 311 23.84 3.39 1.41
C GLU A 311 22.54 3.45 0.62
N PHE A 312 21.99 4.66 0.48
CA PHE A 312 20.79 4.90 -0.32
C PHE A 312 20.73 6.37 -0.75
N ASP A 313 20.09 6.60 -1.89
CA ASP A 313 19.85 7.90 -2.48
C ASP A 313 18.37 7.99 -2.87
N LEU A 314 17.54 8.37 -1.90
CA LEU A 314 16.09 8.52 -2.05
C LEU A 314 15.74 9.92 -2.56
N PRO A 315 14.49 10.11 -3.05
CA PRO A 315 13.98 11.44 -3.39
C PRO A 315 14.05 12.41 -2.21
N THR A 316 13.91 13.69 -2.49
CA THR A 316 13.91 14.74 -1.46
C THR A 316 12.68 14.62 -0.56
N SER A 317 12.91 14.39 0.73
CA SER A 317 11.88 14.33 1.77
C SER A 317 10.69 13.40 1.48
N PRO A 318 10.90 12.16 1.01
CA PRO A 318 9.82 11.26 0.71
C PRO A 318 9.18 10.79 2.02
N ARG A 319 7.86 10.95 2.09
CA ARG A 319 7.03 10.50 3.19
C ARG A 319 6.22 9.28 2.74
N HIS A 320 5.56 8.64 3.67
CA HIS A 320 4.74 7.44 3.49
C HIS A 320 4.21 7.26 2.06
N GLY A 321 4.61 6.18 1.39
CA GLY A 321 4.27 5.89 0.00
C GLY A 321 4.52 4.43 -0.35
N THR A 322 4.56 4.10 -1.63
CA THR A 322 4.62 2.72 -2.12
C THR A 322 5.64 2.55 -3.21
N VAL A 323 6.38 1.45 -3.18
CA VAL A 323 7.29 1.02 -4.24
C VAL A 323 6.65 -0.10 -5.06
N LEU A 324 6.45 0.13 -6.36
CA LEU A 324 5.92 -0.83 -7.31
C LEU A 324 7.02 -1.34 -8.25
N PRO A 325 7.26 -2.67 -8.32
CA PRO A 325 8.15 -3.25 -9.32
C PRO A 325 7.62 -3.04 -10.75
N LEU A 326 8.50 -2.67 -11.67
CA LEU A 326 8.21 -2.37 -13.08
C LEU A 326 8.93 -3.33 -14.01
N ASN A 327 8.25 -3.79 -15.08
CA ASN A 327 8.91 -4.42 -16.19
C ASN A 327 9.65 -3.37 -17.05
N PRO A 328 10.57 -3.79 -17.97
CA PRO A 328 11.37 -2.86 -18.77
C PRO A 328 10.56 -1.86 -19.59
N ALA A 329 9.40 -2.27 -20.14
CA ALA A 329 8.57 -1.40 -20.96
C ALA A 329 7.87 -0.31 -20.13
N GLU A 330 7.40 -0.67 -18.94
CA GLU A 330 6.79 0.26 -17.97
C GLU A 330 7.82 1.26 -17.45
N HIS A 331 9.00 0.76 -17.03
CA HIS A 331 10.08 1.61 -16.53
C HIS A 331 10.53 2.62 -17.59
N HIS A 332 10.78 2.17 -18.83
CA HIS A 332 11.13 3.04 -19.93
C HIS A 332 10.03 4.07 -20.25
N ARG A 333 8.74 3.69 -20.20
CA ARG A 333 7.61 4.58 -20.47
C ARG A 333 7.52 5.68 -19.42
N VAL A 334 7.60 5.34 -18.14
CA VAL A 334 7.58 6.29 -17.02
C VAL A 334 8.74 7.29 -17.14
N LEU A 335 9.97 6.80 -17.34
CA LEU A 335 11.14 7.65 -17.52
C LEU A 335 11.01 8.59 -18.72
N ARG A 336 10.52 8.10 -19.85
CA ARG A 336 10.38 8.95 -21.07
C ARG A 336 9.35 10.04 -20.92
N THR A 337 8.31 9.82 -20.10
CA THR A 337 7.20 10.76 -19.97
C THR A 337 7.47 11.83 -18.93
N PHE A 338 8.10 11.48 -17.83
CA PHE A 338 8.23 12.34 -16.65
C PHE A 338 9.66 12.86 -16.40
N ARG A 339 10.63 12.49 -17.24
CA ARG A 339 12.00 13.08 -17.20
C ARG A 339 12.06 14.47 -17.75
#